data_4e87729d2ea6a060d4ad9a1701125b2b
#
_entry.id   4e87729d2ea6a060d4ad9a1701125b2b
#
_cell.length_a   1.000
_cell.length_b   1.000
_cell.length_c   1.000
_cell.angle_alpha   90.00
_cell.angle_beta   90.00
_cell.angle_gamma   90.00
#
_symmetry.space_group_name_H-M   'P 1'
#
loop_
_entity.id
_entity.type
_entity.pdbx_description
1 polymer ?
#
loop_
_entity_poly.entity_id
_entity_poly.type
_entity_poly.pdbx_seq_one_letter_code
_entity_poly.pdbx_strand_id
1 'polypeptide(L)'
;MSDTINVFNRGTVNCHRNRAAENFRDHDFLISETGERLCDRLDDVNRQFPIALDLGCRTGGLSRIIGKRGGIKKMIQCDISKAMCDHADKLVVVSDEEFIPFAPKSF
;
A
#
# COMPACT_ATOMS: atom_id res chain seq x y z
N MET A 1 3.76 22.77 -17.69
CA MET A 1 4.42 22.14 -16.58
C MET A 1 3.57 22.21 -15.35
N SER A 2 3.37 21.10 -14.77
CA SER A 2 2.50 21.00 -13.61
C SER A 2 3.25 20.83 -12.31
N ASP A 3 4.56 20.91 -12.35
CA ASP A 3 5.41 20.57 -11.21
C ASP A 3 5.34 21.56 -10.07
N THR A 4 4.78 22.74 -10.36
CA THR A 4 4.60 23.79 -9.36
C THR A 4 3.70 23.40 -8.22
N ILE A 5 2.88 22.37 -8.40
CA ILE A 5 1.96 21.91 -7.36
C ILE A 5 2.42 20.64 -6.66
N ASN A 6 3.60 20.16 -6.98
CA ASN A 6 4.17 19.02 -6.26
C ASN A 6 4.63 19.47 -4.88
N VAL A 7 3.92 19.04 -3.85
CA VAL A 7 4.24 19.34 -2.46
C VAL A 7 5.45 18.53 -2.00
N PHE A 8 5.59 17.30 -2.50
CA PHE A 8 6.66 16.39 -2.12
C PHE A 8 7.55 16.03 -3.30
N ASN A 9 8.86 16.00 -3.05
CA ASN A 9 9.82 15.48 -4.03
C ASN A 9 9.75 13.96 -4.00
N ARG A 10 9.31 13.34 -5.09
CA ARG A 10 9.14 11.88 -5.16
C ARG A 10 10.46 11.12 -5.02
N GLY A 11 11.56 11.67 -5.52
CA GLY A 11 12.88 11.07 -5.33
C GLY A 11 13.30 11.04 -3.87
N THR A 12 13.05 12.12 -3.14
CA THR A 12 13.33 12.19 -1.70
C THR A 12 12.45 11.23 -0.92
N VAL A 13 11.17 11.14 -1.24
CA VAL A 13 10.25 10.18 -0.62
C VAL A 13 10.73 8.77 -0.83
N ASN A 14 11.16 8.42 -2.05
CA ASN A 14 11.70 7.11 -2.35
C ASN A 14 12.94 6.79 -1.52
N CYS A 15 13.89 7.74 -1.42
CA CYS A 15 15.09 7.55 -0.61
C CYS A 15 14.76 7.32 0.86
N HIS A 16 13.84 8.10 1.42
CA HIS A 16 13.44 7.96 2.81
C HIS A 16 12.78 6.61 3.05
N ARG A 17 11.90 6.17 2.17
CA ARG A 17 11.25 4.85 2.29
C ARG A 17 12.26 3.71 2.17
N ASN A 18 13.22 3.82 1.27
CA ASN A 18 14.28 2.81 1.13
C ASN A 18 15.12 2.68 2.40
N ARG A 19 15.45 3.79 3.05
CA ARG A 19 16.20 3.78 4.30
C ARG A 19 15.38 3.20 5.45
N ALA A 20 14.10 3.52 5.49
CA ALA A 20 13.20 3.08 6.55
C ALA A 20 12.84 1.60 6.46
N ALA A 21 12.91 1.00 5.27
CA ALA A 21 12.41 -0.34 5.00
C ALA A 21 13.04 -1.41 5.90
N GLU A 22 14.33 -1.28 6.20
CA GLU A 22 15.05 -2.26 7.02
C GLU A 22 14.58 -2.30 8.47
N ASN A 23 14.14 -1.15 9.00
CA ASN A 23 13.71 -1.01 10.38
C ASN A 23 12.19 -0.84 10.51
N PHE A 24 11.47 -0.90 9.39
CA PHE A 24 10.05 -0.57 9.38
C PHE A 24 9.22 -1.52 10.24
N ARG A 25 9.60 -2.77 10.32
CA ARG A 25 8.88 -3.76 11.11
C ARG A 25 8.86 -3.44 12.62
N ASP A 26 9.91 -2.80 13.11
CA ASP A 26 9.97 -2.39 14.51
C ASP A 26 9.04 -1.25 14.84
N HIS A 27 8.56 -0.56 13.81
CA HIS A 27 7.72 0.64 13.93
C HIS A 27 6.34 0.48 13.28
N ASP A 28 5.94 -0.76 12.98
CA ASP A 28 4.71 -1.03 12.24
C ASP A 28 3.45 -1.21 13.10
N PHE A 29 3.56 -1.05 14.41
CA PHE A 29 2.41 -1.22 15.29
C PHE A 29 1.24 -0.27 14.96
N LEU A 30 1.55 0.93 14.45
CA LEU A 30 0.51 1.88 14.01
C LEU A 30 -0.23 1.34 12.79
N ILE A 31 0.49 0.69 11.89
CA ILE A 31 -0.10 0.03 10.73
C ILE A 31 -1.02 -1.10 11.19
N SER A 32 -0.58 -1.89 12.18
CA SER A 32 -1.38 -2.97 12.74
C SER A 32 -2.68 -2.45 13.34
N GLU A 33 -2.60 -1.41 14.14
CA GLU A 33 -3.78 -0.82 14.77
C GLU A 33 -4.73 -0.21 13.73
N THR A 34 -4.19 0.54 12.78
CA THR A 34 -4.98 1.14 11.70
C THR A 34 -5.63 0.05 10.84
N GLY A 35 -4.88 -1.01 10.55
CA GLY A 35 -5.38 -2.14 9.79
C GLY A 35 -6.55 -2.85 10.48
N GLU A 36 -6.47 -3.06 11.78
CA GLU A 36 -7.56 -3.66 12.53
C GLU A 36 -8.83 -2.79 12.50
N ARG A 37 -8.67 -1.48 12.63
CA ARG A 37 -9.80 -0.56 12.52
C ARG A 37 -10.41 -0.58 11.12
N LEU A 38 -9.59 -0.65 10.09
CA LEU A 38 -10.06 -0.77 8.71
C LEU A 38 -10.82 -2.09 8.51
N CYS A 39 -10.32 -3.18 9.08
CA CYS A 39 -11.00 -4.47 9.03
C CYS A 39 -12.39 -4.40 9.66
N ASP A 40 -12.50 -3.74 10.80
CA ASP A 40 -13.80 -3.58 11.46
C ASP A 40 -14.77 -2.81 10.56
N ARG A 41 -14.30 -1.79 9.86
CA ARG A 41 -15.12 -1.04 8.91
C ARG A 41 -15.52 -1.86 7.71
N LEU A 42 -14.61 -2.69 7.18
CA LEU A 42 -14.91 -3.58 6.07
C LEU A 42 -15.99 -4.61 6.44
N ASP A 43 -15.98 -5.08 7.68
CA ASP A 43 -16.99 -6.01 8.16
C ASP A 43 -18.39 -5.38 8.21
N ASP A 44 -18.46 -4.06 8.38
CA ASP A 44 -19.72 -3.31 8.43
C ASP A 44 -20.24 -2.91 7.05
N VAL A 45 -19.40 -2.97 6.01
CA VAL A 45 -19.78 -2.56 4.65
C VAL A 45 -20.46 -3.73 3.94
N ASN A 46 -21.67 -3.51 3.46
CA ASN A 46 -22.44 -4.51 2.72
C ASN A 46 -22.05 -4.52 1.23
N ARG A 47 -20.76 -4.63 0.95
CA ARG A 47 -20.20 -4.69 -0.40
C ARG A 47 -18.95 -5.54 -0.38
N GLN A 48 -18.67 -6.23 -1.48
CA GLN A 48 -17.46 -7.01 -1.64
C GLN A 48 -16.49 -6.31 -2.60
N PHE A 49 -15.20 -6.50 -2.34
CA PHE A 49 -14.13 -5.88 -3.13
C PHE A 49 -13.19 -6.99 -3.63
N PRO A 50 -13.55 -7.66 -4.75
CA PRO A 50 -12.78 -8.83 -5.20
C PRO A 50 -11.34 -8.51 -5.60
N ILE A 51 -11.10 -7.31 -6.13
CA ILE A 51 -9.77 -6.85 -6.49
C ILE A 51 -9.52 -5.54 -5.75
N ALA A 52 -8.46 -5.50 -4.96
CA ALA A 52 -8.10 -4.32 -4.17
C ALA A 52 -6.66 -3.91 -4.46
N LEU A 53 -6.39 -2.63 -4.33
CA LEU A 53 -5.06 -2.05 -4.47
C LEU A 53 -4.65 -1.42 -3.15
N ASP A 54 -3.48 -1.83 -2.65
CA ASP A 54 -2.81 -1.18 -1.51
C ASP A 54 -1.78 -0.22 -2.07
N LEU A 55 -2.16 1.04 -2.18
CA LEU A 55 -1.32 2.08 -2.75
C LEU A 55 -0.43 2.68 -1.66
N GLY A 56 0.90 2.60 -1.87
CA GLY A 56 1.85 2.93 -0.83
C GLY A 56 1.95 1.81 0.21
N CYS A 57 2.08 0.58 -0.24
CA CYS A 57 1.98 -0.60 0.61
C CYS A 57 3.09 -0.73 1.64
N ARG A 58 4.20 -0.06 1.46
CA ARG A 58 5.39 -0.20 2.29
C ARG A 58 5.79 -1.68 2.40
N THR A 59 5.93 -2.22 3.59
CA THR A 59 6.34 -3.62 3.78
C THR A 59 5.20 -4.62 3.70
N GLY A 60 4.01 -4.18 3.29
CA GLY A 60 2.85 -5.06 3.12
C GLY A 60 2.11 -5.39 4.40
N GLY A 61 2.35 -4.67 5.49
CA GLY A 61 1.72 -4.93 6.77
C GLY A 61 0.19 -4.86 6.72
N LEU A 62 -0.35 -3.88 6.01
CA LEU A 62 -1.79 -3.71 5.88
C LEU A 62 -2.43 -4.90 5.16
N SER A 63 -1.85 -5.34 4.07
CA SER A 63 -2.36 -6.50 3.32
C SER A 63 -2.38 -7.78 4.15
N ARG A 64 -1.36 -7.97 5.00
CA ARG A 64 -1.32 -9.14 5.89
C ARG A 64 -2.45 -9.12 6.90
N ILE A 65 -2.77 -7.95 7.43
CA ILE A 65 -3.83 -7.78 8.43
C ILE A 65 -5.20 -7.95 7.81
N ILE A 66 -5.45 -7.31 6.67
CA ILE A 66 -6.74 -7.38 5.99
C ILE A 66 -7.03 -8.80 5.49
N GLY A 67 -6.01 -9.47 4.94
CA GLY A 67 -6.19 -10.81 4.39
C GLY A 67 -7.27 -10.85 3.32
N LYS A 68 -8.31 -11.64 3.56
CA LYS A 68 -9.44 -11.80 2.62
C LYS A 68 -10.71 -11.10 3.09
N ARG A 69 -10.64 -10.25 4.09
CA ARG A 69 -11.80 -9.51 4.56
C ARG A 69 -12.34 -8.60 3.45
N GLY A 70 -13.60 -8.23 3.54
CA GLY A 70 -14.23 -7.41 2.51
C GLY A 70 -14.47 -8.15 1.19
N GLY A 71 -14.36 -9.46 1.17
CA GLY A 71 -14.49 -10.27 -0.05
C GLY A 71 -13.30 -10.11 -1.00
N ILE A 72 -12.15 -9.69 -0.51
CA ILE A 72 -10.95 -9.50 -1.32
C ILE A 72 -10.39 -10.84 -1.75
N LYS A 73 -10.35 -11.08 -3.04
CA LYS A 73 -9.74 -12.28 -3.64
C LYS A 73 -8.33 -12.02 -4.11
N LYS A 74 -8.05 -10.80 -4.54
CA LYS A 74 -6.74 -10.40 -5.04
C LYS A 74 -6.39 -9.02 -4.48
N MET A 75 -5.30 -8.94 -3.74
CA MET A 75 -4.73 -7.69 -3.25
C MET A 75 -3.44 -7.41 -4.02
N ILE A 76 -3.41 -6.28 -4.73
CA ILE A 76 -2.21 -5.83 -5.42
C ILE A 76 -1.57 -4.74 -4.57
N GLN A 77 -0.28 -4.87 -4.31
CA GLN A 77 0.48 -3.94 -3.50
C GLN A 77 1.39 -3.11 -4.38
N CYS A 78 1.52 -1.83 -4.08
CA CYS A 78 2.30 -0.90 -4.87
C CYS A 78 3.01 0.09 -3.97
N ASP A 79 4.30 0.31 -4.21
CA ASP A 79 5.08 1.33 -3.52
C ASP A 79 6.19 1.82 -4.44
N ILE A 80 6.61 3.06 -4.27
CA ILE A 80 7.73 3.63 -5.02
C ILE A 80 9.07 3.02 -4.58
N SER A 81 9.15 2.57 -3.33
CA SER A 81 10.37 2.02 -2.76
C SER A 81 10.50 0.53 -3.05
N LYS A 82 11.50 0.15 -3.82
CA LYS A 82 11.82 -1.27 -4.04
C LYS A 82 12.17 -1.96 -2.73
N ALA A 83 12.90 -1.29 -1.85
CA ALA A 83 13.28 -1.86 -0.55
C ALA A 83 12.07 -2.17 0.31
N MET A 84 11.05 -1.32 0.30
CA MET A 84 9.76 -1.61 0.95
C MET A 84 9.06 -2.79 0.29
N CYS A 85 8.96 -2.79 -1.03
CA CYS A 85 8.31 -3.86 -1.78
C CYS A 85 8.98 -5.22 -1.58
N ASP A 86 10.29 -5.25 -1.35
CA ASP A 86 11.01 -6.50 -1.09
C ASP A 86 10.55 -7.19 0.20
N HIS A 87 9.93 -6.46 1.12
CA HIS A 87 9.35 -7.02 2.34
C HIS A 87 7.88 -7.38 2.20
N ALA A 88 7.24 -6.99 1.10
CA ALA A 88 5.84 -7.30 0.85
C ALA A 88 5.70 -8.67 0.19
N ASP A 89 4.57 -9.30 0.41
CA ASP A 89 4.31 -10.66 -0.09
C ASP A 89 3.36 -10.64 -1.29
N LYS A 90 3.50 -11.64 -2.16
CA LYS A 90 2.57 -11.91 -3.27
C LYS A 90 2.62 -10.86 -4.38
N LEU A 91 1.48 -10.35 -4.81
CA LEU A 91 1.40 -9.43 -5.95
C LEU A 91 1.89 -8.05 -5.55
N VAL A 92 3.10 -7.72 -5.98
CA VAL A 92 3.77 -6.47 -5.63
C VAL A 92 4.30 -5.80 -6.89
N VAL A 93 4.07 -4.49 -7.00
CA VAL A 93 4.56 -3.67 -8.11
C VAL A 93 5.33 -2.48 -7.55
N VAL A 94 6.55 -2.27 -8.04
CA VAL A 94 7.32 -1.06 -7.72
C VAL A 94 6.90 0.03 -8.69
N SER A 95 6.20 1.02 -8.20
CA SER A 95 5.68 2.10 -9.04
C SER A 95 5.40 3.34 -8.21
N ASP A 96 5.47 4.50 -8.87
CA ASP A 96 5.07 5.75 -8.24
C ASP A 96 3.55 5.81 -8.07
N GLU A 97 3.12 6.15 -6.87
CA GLU A 97 1.71 6.29 -6.53
C GLU A 97 0.98 7.34 -7.37
N GLU A 98 1.73 8.29 -7.92
CA GLU A 98 1.20 9.35 -8.78
C GLU A 98 1.10 8.92 -10.26
N PHE A 99 1.70 7.79 -10.62
CA PHE A 99 1.73 7.26 -11.99
C PHE A 99 1.41 5.77 -11.97
N ILE A 100 0.15 5.47 -11.67
CA ILE A 100 -0.30 4.09 -11.44
C ILE A 100 -0.32 3.31 -12.76
N PRO A 101 0.31 2.11 -12.83
CA PRO A 101 0.41 1.35 -14.07
C PRO A 101 -0.81 0.47 -14.34
N PHE A 102 -1.98 0.91 -13.95
CA PHE A 102 -3.22 0.14 -14.12
C PHE A 102 -4.22 0.90 -14.98
N ALA A 103 -5.00 0.14 -15.74
CA ALA A 103 -6.07 0.72 -16.54
C ALA A 103 -7.13 1.37 -15.63
N PRO A 104 -7.83 2.42 -16.12
CA PRO A 104 -8.94 3.00 -15.38
C PRO A 104 -9.99 1.96 -15.01
N LYS A 105 -10.58 2.09 -13.83
CA LYS A 105 -11.65 1.22 -13.35
C LYS A 105 -11.27 -0.25 -13.21
N SER A 106 -9.97 -0.53 -12.93
CA SER A 106 -9.49 -1.89 -12.69
C SER A 106 -9.87 -2.44 -11.31
N PHE A 107 -10.23 -1.57 -10.41
CA PHE A 107 -10.51 -1.91 -9.01
C PHE A 107 -11.91 -1.53 -8.59
#